data_b7568d83b38edd8dd56dde75c7d6985c
#
_entry.id   b7568d83b38edd8dd56dde75c7d6985c
#
_cell.length_a   1.000
_cell.length_b   1.000
_cell.length_c   1.000
_cell.angle_alpha   90.00
_cell.angle_beta   90.00
_cell.angle_gamma   90.00
#
_symmetry.space_group_name_H-M   'P 1'
#
loop_
_entity.id
_entity.type
_entity.pdbx_description
1 polymer ?
#
loop_
_entity_poly.entity_id
_entity_poly.type
_entity_poly.pdbx_seq_one_letter_code
_entity_poly.pdbx_strand_id
1 'polypeptide(L)'
;MENEKTTSIQTQGARKVDSSYYGQSEEGQIQNLTSSESALYYYLLSISLWNAEVRENHYFIPKKKVNKAEIAKKINISRATIYRAFSGLMEKSIIKESDKYYYIRHPRYYAYIGQKTLAYLINFFPVFGPDIIRVCALMYHWEKLYGKDGLSVSDVVEMLGQSRQLVENRKKVRAILSFLHGEGFIEYYITTEGYNGITFPMYHITGTHLRSENLLIDFTSQEGGALKEKLNEARRCLEESGQNL
;
A
#
# COMPACT_ATOMS: atom_id res chain seq x y z
N MET A 1 -4.08 39.48 6.19
CA MET A 1 -4.54 38.06 6.17
C MET A 1 -4.27 37.53 4.77
N GLU A 2 -3.06 37.07 4.55
CA GLU A 2 -2.61 36.49 3.26
C GLU A 2 -2.95 35.02 3.23
N ASN A 3 -3.79 34.68 2.25
CA ASN A 3 -4.08 33.27 1.93
C ASN A 3 -2.87 32.67 1.22
N GLU A 4 -2.03 31.91 1.93
CA GLU A 4 -1.07 31.02 1.30
C GLU A 4 -1.82 29.90 0.58
N LYS A 5 -1.99 30.09 -0.72
CA LYS A 5 -2.33 29.00 -1.65
C LYS A 5 -1.15 28.05 -1.73
N THR A 6 -1.21 26.99 -0.96
CA THR A 6 -0.27 25.85 -1.11
C THR A 6 -0.51 25.20 -2.47
N THR A 7 0.24 25.63 -3.46
CA THR A 7 0.23 25.03 -4.80
C THR A 7 0.89 23.68 -4.70
N SER A 8 0.10 22.60 -4.62
CA SER A 8 0.62 21.23 -4.68
C SER A 8 1.18 20.98 -6.08
N ILE A 9 2.50 20.98 -6.20
CA ILE A 9 3.21 20.62 -7.43
C ILE A 9 2.91 19.14 -7.71
N GLN A 10 2.03 18.88 -8.67
CA GLN A 10 1.75 17.52 -9.14
C GLN A 10 2.87 17.10 -10.08
N THR A 11 3.83 16.34 -9.57
CA THR A 11 4.82 15.65 -10.40
C THR A 11 4.14 14.56 -11.22
N GLN A 12 4.33 14.59 -12.54
CA GLN A 12 3.86 13.54 -13.46
C GLN A 12 4.34 12.17 -12.97
N GLY A 13 3.44 11.22 -12.84
CA GLY A 13 3.74 9.83 -12.45
C GLY A 13 3.50 9.47 -10.99
N ALA A 14 3.35 10.42 -10.07
CA ALA A 14 3.00 10.11 -8.70
C ALA A 14 1.51 9.78 -8.56
N ARG A 15 1.18 8.71 -7.84
CA ARG A 15 -0.20 8.33 -7.51
C ARG A 15 -0.44 8.44 -6.03
N LYS A 16 -1.68 8.82 -5.72
CA LYS A 16 -2.15 8.87 -4.35
C LYS A 16 -2.71 7.51 -3.97
N VAL A 17 -2.20 6.92 -2.92
CA VAL A 17 -2.70 5.67 -2.36
C VAL A 17 -3.40 5.98 -1.06
N ASP A 18 -4.52 5.32 -0.85
CA ASP A 18 -5.34 5.53 0.32
C ASP A 18 -4.57 5.22 1.61
N SER A 19 -4.56 6.21 2.49
CA SER A 19 -4.04 6.14 3.85
C SER A 19 -5.19 6.04 4.86
N SER A 20 -6.32 5.47 4.48
CA SER A 20 -7.57 5.39 5.24
C SER A 20 -7.44 4.87 6.68
N TYR A 21 -6.23 4.57 7.10
CA TYR A 21 -5.91 4.12 8.45
C TYR A 21 -5.97 5.21 9.51
N TYR A 22 -5.96 6.49 9.09
CA TYR A 22 -6.04 7.64 10.00
C TYR A 22 -7.41 8.32 10.06
N GLY A 23 -8.38 7.88 9.31
CA GLY A 23 -9.63 8.59 9.21
C GLY A 23 -10.74 7.97 10.05
N GLN A 24 -10.99 8.48 11.23
CA GLN A 24 -12.34 8.54 11.78
C GLN A 24 -13.17 9.57 10.98
N SER A 25 -13.26 9.49 9.67
CA SER A 25 -14.14 10.33 8.90
C SER A 25 -15.35 9.53 8.46
N GLU A 26 -16.53 10.06 8.71
CA GLU A 26 -17.86 9.48 8.40
C GLU A 26 -18.06 9.10 6.92
N GLU A 27 -17.11 9.37 6.05
CA GLU A 27 -17.12 9.00 4.63
C GLU A 27 -16.20 7.81 4.26
N GLY A 28 -15.85 6.99 5.22
CA GLY A 28 -14.85 5.90 5.15
C GLY A 28 -15.20 4.69 4.29
N GLN A 29 -15.77 4.85 3.09
CA GLN A 29 -16.10 3.71 2.22
C GLN A 29 -14.88 2.89 1.78
N ILE A 30 -13.66 3.46 1.77
CA ILE A 30 -12.43 2.74 1.42
C ILE A 30 -11.87 1.97 2.63
N GLN A 31 -12.23 2.34 3.86
CA GLN A 31 -11.80 1.63 5.08
C GLN A 31 -12.36 0.21 5.18
N ASN A 32 -13.49 -0.07 4.53
CA ASN A 32 -14.17 -1.36 4.59
C ASN A 32 -13.89 -2.26 3.38
N LEU A 33 -12.72 -2.11 2.75
CA LEU A 33 -12.32 -3.02 1.69
C LEU A 33 -11.84 -4.34 2.26
N THR A 34 -12.35 -5.44 1.72
CA THR A 34 -11.75 -6.75 1.93
C THR A 34 -10.33 -6.78 1.36
N SER A 35 -9.53 -7.75 1.80
CA SER A 35 -8.17 -7.92 1.27
C SER A 35 -8.15 -8.06 -0.27
N SER A 36 -9.12 -8.78 -0.84
CA SER A 36 -9.23 -8.94 -2.30
C SER A 36 -9.64 -7.67 -3.02
N GLU A 37 -10.55 -6.89 -2.45
CA GLU A 37 -10.95 -5.59 -2.98
C GLU A 37 -9.77 -4.59 -2.92
N SER A 38 -9.03 -4.57 -1.81
CA SER A 38 -7.83 -3.75 -1.66
C SER A 38 -6.76 -4.11 -2.69
N ALA A 39 -6.49 -5.41 -2.86
CA ALA A 39 -5.53 -5.88 -3.85
C ALA A 39 -5.93 -5.47 -5.27
N LEU A 40 -7.20 -5.64 -5.63
CA LEU A 40 -7.72 -5.22 -6.92
C LEU A 40 -7.65 -3.70 -7.10
N TYR A 41 -8.04 -2.93 -6.08
CA TYR A 41 -8.01 -1.47 -6.11
C TYR A 41 -6.60 -0.93 -6.38
N TYR A 42 -5.59 -1.40 -5.63
CA TYR A 42 -4.22 -0.98 -5.84
C TYR A 42 -3.66 -1.40 -7.19
N TYR A 43 -4.01 -2.60 -7.66
CA TYR A 43 -3.64 -3.02 -9.01
C TYR A 43 -4.23 -2.10 -10.08
N LEU A 44 -5.52 -1.80 -9.99
CA LEU A 44 -6.17 -0.91 -10.93
C LEU A 44 -5.57 0.50 -10.90
N LEU A 45 -5.22 1.02 -9.72
CA LEU A 45 -4.49 2.28 -9.60
C LEU A 45 -3.13 2.23 -10.32
N SER A 46 -2.39 1.11 -10.22
CA SER A 46 -1.07 0.99 -10.82
C SER A 46 -1.08 1.05 -12.35
N ILE A 47 -2.19 0.63 -12.99
CA ILE A 47 -2.35 0.60 -14.45
C ILE A 47 -3.26 1.71 -15.01
N SER A 48 -3.86 2.52 -14.14
CA SER A 48 -4.80 3.57 -14.53
C SER A 48 -4.09 4.80 -15.09
N LEU A 49 -4.80 5.60 -15.86
CA LEU A 49 -4.33 6.87 -16.39
C LEU A 49 -4.99 8.01 -15.60
N TRP A 50 -4.25 9.09 -15.43
CA TRP A 50 -4.79 10.34 -14.90
C TRP A 50 -5.23 11.23 -16.06
N ASN A 51 -6.44 11.77 -16.00
CA ASN A 51 -6.87 12.80 -16.93
C ASN A 51 -7.23 14.07 -16.15
N ALA A 52 -6.47 15.13 -16.36
CA ALA A 52 -6.69 16.43 -15.74
C ALA A 52 -7.98 17.12 -16.25
N GLU A 53 -8.49 16.73 -17.42
CA GLU A 53 -9.68 17.31 -18.03
C GLU A 53 -10.99 16.76 -17.44
N VAL A 54 -10.93 15.59 -16.80
CA VAL A 54 -12.10 15.03 -16.11
C VAL A 54 -12.23 15.68 -14.75
N ARG A 55 -13.17 16.61 -14.61
CA ARG A 55 -13.42 17.47 -13.42
C ARG A 55 -13.69 16.71 -12.11
N GLU A 56 -13.76 15.38 -12.11
CA GLU A 56 -14.19 14.56 -10.96
C GLU A 56 -13.06 13.80 -10.26
N ASN A 57 -11.82 14.21 -10.31
CA ASN A 57 -10.72 13.56 -9.57
C ASN A 57 -10.73 12.01 -9.66
N HIS A 58 -11.02 11.45 -10.83
CA HIS A 58 -11.02 10.01 -11.05
C HIS A 58 -9.85 9.60 -11.94
N TYR A 59 -9.27 8.46 -11.60
CA TYR A 59 -8.43 7.71 -12.52
C TYR A 59 -9.31 6.90 -13.47
N PHE A 60 -8.85 6.62 -14.68
CA PHE A 60 -9.60 5.82 -15.62
C PHE A 60 -8.74 4.75 -16.29
N ILE A 61 -9.37 3.65 -16.68
CA ILE A 61 -8.73 2.54 -17.40
C ILE A 61 -9.62 2.16 -18.57
N PRO A 62 -9.10 2.10 -19.81
CA PRO A 62 -9.84 1.52 -20.92
C PRO A 62 -10.25 0.07 -20.62
N LYS A 63 -11.53 -0.28 -20.81
CA LYS A 63 -12.03 -1.65 -20.52
C LYS A 63 -11.22 -2.74 -21.23
N LYS A 64 -10.75 -2.48 -22.45
CA LYS A 64 -9.90 -3.40 -23.22
C LYS A 64 -8.57 -3.75 -22.54
N LYS A 65 -8.10 -2.93 -21.59
CA LYS A 65 -6.89 -3.17 -20.80
C LYS A 65 -7.16 -3.97 -19.52
N VAL A 66 -8.42 -4.28 -19.20
CA VAL A 66 -8.80 -4.97 -17.98
C VAL A 66 -9.11 -6.44 -18.29
N ASN A 67 -8.08 -7.27 -18.27
CA ASN A 67 -8.23 -8.73 -18.35
C ASN A 67 -8.32 -9.30 -16.94
N LYS A 68 -9.55 -9.62 -16.49
CA LYS A 68 -9.78 -10.12 -15.13
C LYS A 68 -9.01 -11.41 -14.81
N ALA A 69 -8.76 -12.28 -15.81
CA ALA A 69 -8.00 -13.51 -15.59
C ALA A 69 -6.51 -13.24 -15.35
N GLU A 70 -5.92 -12.32 -16.08
CA GLU A 70 -4.53 -11.88 -15.90
C GLU A 70 -4.36 -11.13 -14.57
N ILE A 71 -5.32 -10.26 -14.23
CA ILE A 71 -5.33 -9.55 -12.95
C ILE A 71 -5.37 -10.55 -11.80
N ALA A 72 -6.28 -11.53 -11.83
CA ALA A 72 -6.40 -12.55 -10.81
C ALA A 72 -5.07 -13.30 -10.57
N LYS A 73 -4.38 -13.67 -11.67
CA LYS A 73 -3.05 -14.30 -11.62
C LYS A 73 -2.02 -13.35 -11.01
N LYS A 74 -2.00 -12.08 -11.43
CA LYS A 74 -1.00 -11.08 -11.00
C LYS A 74 -1.10 -10.76 -9.50
N ILE A 75 -2.32 -10.64 -8.97
CA ILE A 75 -2.55 -10.33 -7.55
C ILE A 75 -2.80 -11.60 -6.70
N ASN A 76 -2.58 -12.78 -7.27
CA ASN A 76 -2.66 -14.08 -6.60
C ASN A 76 -4.01 -14.36 -5.91
N ILE A 77 -5.11 -14.13 -6.63
CA ILE A 77 -6.47 -14.50 -6.18
C ILE A 77 -7.18 -15.35 -7.23
N SER A 78 -8.23 -16.07 -6.80
CA SER A 78 -9.01 -16.89 -7.73
C SER A 78 -9.82 -16.04 -8.71
N ARG A 79 -10.19 -16.62 -9.87
CA ARG A 79 -11.10 -15.97 -10.84
C ARG A 79 -12.44 -15.59 -10.20
N ALA A 80 -13.01 -16.45 -9.39
CA ALA A 80 -14.27 -16.18 -8.70
C ALA A 80 -14.13 -14.99 -7.73
N THR A 81 -13.00 -14.91 -7.04
CA THR A 81 -12.71 -13.80 -6.11
C THR A 81 -12.54 -12.47 -6.84
N ILE A 82 -11.90 -12.44 -8.04
CA ILE A 82 -11.75 -11.19 -8.79
C ILE A 82 -13.09 -10.61 -9.22
N TYR A 83 -14.04 -11.45 -9.66
CA TYR A 83 -15.38 -10.98 -10.02
C TYR A 83 -16.13 -10.41 -8.82
N ARG A 84 -16.06 -11.10 -7.65
CA ARG A 84 -16.66 -10.59 -6.41
C ARG A 84 -16.03 -9.27 -5.96
N ALA A 85 -14.70 -9.15 -6.06
CA ALA A 85 -14.00 -7.93 -5.72
C ALA A 85 -14.38 -6.75 -6.65
N PHE A 86 -14.54 -7.00 -7.96
CA PHE A 86 -15.06 -5.99 -8.89
C PHE A 86 -16.47 -5.54 -8.51
N SER A 87 -17.39 -6.49 -8.26
CA SER A 87 -18.77 -6.17 -7.82
C SER A 87 -18.75 -5.37 -6.51
N GLY A 88 -17.99 -5.79 -5.51
CA GLY A 88 -17.90 -5.09 -4.23
C GLY A 88 -17.35 -3.66 -4.37
N LEU A 89 -16.35 -3.44 -5.25
CA LEU A 89 -15.84 -2.09 -5.50
C LEU A 89 -16.86 -1.22 -6.27
N MET A 90 -17.68 -1.80 -7.14
CA MET A 90 -18.77 -1.09 -7.82
C MET A 90 -19.90 -0.74 -6.84
N GLU A 91 -20.34 -1.67 -6.01
CA GLU A 91 -21.36 -1.44 -4.98
C GLU A 91 -20.95 -0.33 -4.01
N LYS A 92 -19.67 -0.27 -3.66
CA LYS A 92 -19.07 0.79 -2.83
C LYS A 92 -18.78 2.09 -3.60
N SER A 93 -19.18 2.18 -4.86
CA SER A 93 -18.94 3.35 -5.74
C SER A 93 -17.47 3.77 -5.86
N ILE A 94 -16.55 2.82 -5.64
CA ILE A 94 -15.10 3.03 -5.81
C ILE A 94 -14.70 2.88 -7.28
N ILE A 95 -15.38 1.97 -8.00
CA ILE A 95 -15.30 1.83 -9.44
C ILE A 95 -16.64 2.18 -10.04
N LYS A 96 -16.63 3.03 -11.06
CA LYS A 96 -17.78 3.28 -11.92
C LYS A 96 -17.48 2.77 -13.31
N GLU A 97 -18.45 2.13 -13.94
CA GLU A 97 -18.33 1.59 -15.29
C GLU A 97 -19.05 2.49 -16.28
N SER A 98 -18.41 2.79 -17.42
CA SER A 98 -19.02 3.38 -18.61
C SER A 98 -18.83 2.44 -19.80
N ASP A 99 -19.31 2.82 -20.97
CA ASP A 99 -19.17 1.98 -22.17
C ASP A 99 -17.73 1.63 -22.52
N LYS A 100 -16.81 2.58 -22.36
CA LYS A 100 -15.40 2.46 -22.79
C LYS A 100 -14.39 2.33 -21.66
N TYR A 101 -14.74 2.79 -20.44
CA TYR A 101 -13.80 2.97 -19.35
C TYR A 101 -14.34 2.45 -18.01
N TYR A 102 -13.42 2.07 -17.14
CA TYR A 102 -13.63 2.04 -15.71
C TYR A 102 -13.04 3.31 -15.10
N TYR A 103 -13.83 4.02 -14.31
CA TYR A 103 -13.39 5.16 -13.51
C TYR A 103 -13.14 4.70 -12.10
N ILE A 104 -11.98 5.05 -11.55
CA ILE A 104 -11.55 4.66 -10.21
C ILE A 104 -11.56 5.90 -9.35
N ARG A 105 -12.30 5.85 -8.24
CA ARG A 105 -12.41 6.97 -7.31
C ARG A 105 -11.03 7.32 -6.75
N HIS A 106 -10.74 8.62 -6.73
CA HIS A 106 -9.54 9.15 -6.09
C HIS A 106 -9.66 8.99 -4.57
N PRO A 107 -8.65 8.45 -3.87
CA PRO A 107 -8.65 8.41 -2.42
C PRO A 107 -8.59 9.83 -1.83
N ARG A 108 -9.33 10.07 -0.75
CA ARG A 108 -9.31 11.38 -0.05
C ARG A 108 -8.05 11.57 0.77
N TYR A 109 -7.66 10.53 1.49
CA TYR A 109 -6.45 10.49 2.31
C TYR A 109 -5.45 9.54 1.67
N TYR A 110 -4.23 9.99 1.44
CA TYR A 110 -3.30 9.25 0.62
C TYR A 110 -1.84 9.53 0.97
N ALA A 111 -1.03 8.51 0.79
CA ALA A 111 0.40 8.65 0.62
C ALA A 111 0.72 8.83 -0.87
N TYR A 112 1.73 9.63 -1.18
CA TYR A 112 2.21 9.72 -2.55
C TYR A 112 3.16 8.54 -2.82
N ILE A 113 2.67 7.54 -3.54
CA ILE A 113 3.48 6.42 -4.04
C ILE A 113 3.62 6.57 -5.55
N GLY A 114 4.85 6.54 -6.04
CA GLY A 114 5.12 6.56 -7.48
C GLY A 114 4.47 5.36 -8.19
N GLN A 115 4.06 5.53 -9.43
CA GLN A 115 3.39 4.46 -10.19
C GLN A 115 4.28 3.22 -10.33
N LYS A 116 5.57 3.41 -10.57
CA LYS A 116 6.55 2.32 -10.67
C LYS A 116 6.69 1.58 -9.34
N THR A 117 6.81 2.33 -8.23
CA THR A 117 6.85 1.76 -6.87
C THR A 117 5.60 0.94 -6.57
N LEU A 118 4.42 1.47 -6.89
CA LEU A 118 3.15 0.75 -6.71
C LEU A 118 3.13 -0.55 -7.53
N ALA A 119 3.51 -0.49 -8.80
CA ALA A 119 3.58 -1.66 -9.67
C ALA A 119 4.60 -2.70 -9.17
N TYR A 120 5.73 -2.24 -8.62
CA TYR A 120 6.74 -3.09 -8.01
C TYR A 120 6.21 -3.81 -6.77
N LEU A 121 5.63 -3.07 -5.80
CA LEU A 121 5.12 -3.64 -4.56
C LEU A 121 3.99 -4.67 -4.78
N ILE A 122 3.20 -4.53 -5.83
CA ILE A 122 2.16 -5.50 -6.22
C ILE A 122 2.76 -6.89 -6.50
N ASN A 123 4.01 -7.00 -6.95
CA ASN A 123 4.64 -8.30 -7.18
C ASN A 123 4.80 -9.12 -5.87
N PHE A 124 4.74 -8.48 -4.70
CA PHE A 124 4.87 -9.12 -3.39
C PHE A 124 3.51 -9.48 -2.75
N PHE A 125 2.40 -9.25 -3.43
CA PHE A 125 1.08 -9.69 -2.96
C PHE A 125 0.97 -11.20 -2.69
N PRO A 126 1.66 -12.10 -3.42
CA PRO A 126 1.69 -13.53 -3.06
C PRO A 126 2.27 -13.83 -1.67
N VAL A 127 3.07 -12.93 -1.10
CA VAL A 127 3.71 -13.08 0.23
C VAL A 127 2.98 -12.26 1.28
N PHE A 128 2.80 -10.96 1.03
CA PHE A 128 2.31 -10.02 2.03
C PHE A 128 0.85 -9.58 1.80
N GLY A 129 0.26 -9.92 0.65
CA GLY A 129 -1.04 -9.36 0.26
C GLY A 129 -0.97 -7.85 0.05
N PRO A 130 -2.13 -7.16 0.02
CA PRO A 130 -2.18 -5.71 -0.15
C PRO A 130 -1.61 -4.92 1.05
N ASP A 131 -1.36 -5.57 2.19
CA ASP A 131 -0.87 -4.91 3.40
C ASP A 131 0.52 -4.28 3.19
N ILE A 132 1.33 -4.79 2.25
CA ILE A 132 2.61 -4.16 1.95
C ILE A 132 2.45 -2.69 1.49
N ILE A 133 1.44 -2.40 0.66
CA ILE A 133 1.15 -1.02 0.22
C ILE A 133 0.54 -0.22 1.38
N ARG A 134 -0.32 -0.86 2.17
CA ARG A 134 -0.97 -0.25 3.32
C ARG A 134 0.04 0.18 4.36
N VAL A 135 1.01 -0.67 4.69
CA VAL A 135 2.12 -0.33 5.60
C VAL A 135 2.96 0.81 5.03
N CYS A 136 3.31 0.79 3.73
CA CYS A 136 4.03 1.89 3.09
C CYS A 136 3.29 3.23 3.27
N ALA A 137 1.99 3.26 3.00
CA ALA A 137 1.18 4.46 3.15
C ALA A 137 1.17 4.95 4.60
N LEU A 138 1.03 4.01 5.55
CA LEU A 138 1.03 4.29 6.98
C LEU A 138 2.36 4.89 7.44
N MET A 139 3.50 4.31 7.04
CA MET A 139 4.82 4.82 7.39
C MET A 139 5.05 6.22 6.83
N TYR A 140 4.61 6.49 5.59
CA TYR A 140 4.67 7.83 5.02
C TYR A 140 3.90 8.86 5.86
N HIS A 141 2.68 8.52 6.28
CA HIS A 141 1.88 9.42 7.11
C HIS A 141 2.48 9.60 8.49
N TRP A 142 2.96 8.51 9.10
CA TRP A 142 3.60 8.58 10.40
C TRP A 142 4.79 9.53 10.38
N GLU A 143 5.68 9.40 9.40
CA GLU A 143 6.83 10.30 9.20
C GLU A 143 6.38 11.77 9.08
N LYS A 144 5.30 12.03 8.32
CA LYS A 144 4.86 13.40 8.06
C LYS A 144 4.08 14.05 9.21
N LEU A 145 3.33 13.27 9.96
CA LEU A 145 2.43 13.81 11.01
C LEU A 145 3.04 13.75 12.41
N TYR A 146 3.82 12.73 12.69
CA TYR A 146 4.35 12.46 14.03
C TYR A 146 5.88 12.54 14.11
N GLY A 147 6.54 12.72 12.98
CA GLY A 147 7.99 12.89 12.93
C GLY A 147 8.74 11.69 13.48
N LYS A 148 9.47 11.91 14.61
CA LYS A 148 10.33 10.89 15.21
C LYS A 148 9.65 10.08 16.33
N ASP A 149 8.35 10.24 16.54
CA ASP A 149 7.65 9.48 17.56
C ASP A 149 7.71 7.98 17.26
N GLY A 150 7.91 7.18 18.29
CA GLY A 150 7.99 5.73 18.16
C GLY A 150 6.64 5.11 17.85
N LEU A 151 6.64 4.01 17.11
CA LEU A 151 5.47 3.27 16.68
C LEU A 151 5.69 1.79 16.96
N SER A 152 4.82 1.16 17.77
CA SER A 152 4.91 -0.28 17.98
C SER A 152 4.29 -1.06 16.82
N VAL A 153 4.74 -2.31 16.63
CA VAL A 153 4.11 -3.21 15.64
C VAL A 153 2.62 -3.41 15.94
N SER A 154 2.24 -3.42 17.23
CA SER A 154 0.83 -3.56 17.63
C SER A 154 -0.02 -2.37 17.20
N ASP A 155 0.54 -1.16 17.23
CA ASP A 155 -0.14 0.05 16.75
C ASP A 155 -0.34 -0.01 15.23
N VAL A 156 0.69 -0.44 14.50
CA VAL A 156 0.57 -0.65 13.04
C VAL A 156 -0.53 -1.66 12.73
N VAL A 157 -0.58 -2.79 13.42
CA VAL A 157 -1.61 -3.83 13.24
C VAL A 157 -3.00 -3.25 13.48
N GLU A 158 -3.19 -2.46 14.55
CA GLU A 158 -4.48 -1.83 14.85
C GLU A 158 -4.85 -0.79 13.79
N MET A 159 -3.91 0.05 13.37
CA MET A 159 -4.11 1.03 12.30
C MET A 159 -4.47 0.39 10.96
N LEU A 160 -4.03 -0.86 10.73
CA LEU A 160 -4.46 -1.68 9.59
C LEU A 160 -5.88 -2.27 9.78
N GLY A 161 -6.56 -1.99 10.89
CA GLY A 161 -7.87 -2.56 11.21
C GLY A 161 -7.81 -4.06 11.54
N GLN A 162 -6.64 -4.56 11.98
CA GLN A 162 -6.42 -5.97 12.27
C GLN A 162 -6.32 -6.21 13.77
N SER A 163 -6.57 -7.44 14.22
CA SER A 163 -6.47 -7.79 15.64
C SER A 163 -5.03 -7.81 16.13
N ARG A 164 -4.74 -7.02 17.17
CA ARG A 164 -3.45 -7.01 17.88
C ARG A 164 -3.13 -8.34 18.54
N GLN A 165 -4.15 -9.14 18.92
CA GLN A 165 -3.97 -10.40 19.62
C GLN A 165 -3.43 -11.51 18.71
N LEU A 166 -3.66 -11.41 17.41
CA LEU A 166 -3.18 -12.41 16.46
C LEU A 166 -1.68 -12.23 16.20
N VAL A 167 -0.91 -13.22 16.64
CA VAL A 167 0.55 -13.27 16.46
C VAL A 167 0.92 -13.14 14.97
N GLU A 168 0.16 -13.78 14.09
CA GLU A 168 0.40 -13.76 12.64
C GLU A 168 0.30 -12.34 12.04
N ASN A 169 -0.58 -11.49 12.56
CA ASN A 169 -0.69 -10.10 12.10
C ASN A 169 0.58 -9.31 12.47
N ARG A 170 1.07 -9.47 13.72
CA ARG A 170 2.31 -8.83 14.17
C ARG A 170 3.53 -9.33 13.41
N LYS A 171 3.62 -10.65 13.21
CA LYS A 171 4.67 -11.30 12.41
C LYS A 171 4.70 -10.71 11.00
N LYS A 172 3.55 -10.65 10.34
CA LYS A 172 3.41 -10.12 8.99
C LYS A 172 3.85 -8.65 8.90
N VAL A 173 3.41 -7.81 9.85
CA VAL A 173 3.81 -6.39 9.86
C VAL A 173 5.31 -6.23 10.05
N ARG A 174 5.94 -6.98 10.98
CA ARG A 174 7.40 -6.97 11.14
C ARG A 174 8.12 -7.36 9.85
N ALA A 175 7.68 -8.44 9.22
CA ALA A 175 8.26 -8.90 7.96
C ALA A 175 8.15 -7.84 6.85
N ILE A 176 7.01 -7.15 6.75
CA ILE A 176 6.82 -6.06 5.80
C ILE A 176 7.77 -4.91 6.11
N LEU A 177 7.86 -4.45 7.37
CA LEU A 177 8.76 -3.37 7.76
C LEU A 177 10.22 -3.72 7.46
N SER A 178 10.67 -4.93 7.82
CA SER A 178 12.02 -5.42 7.54
C SER A 178 12.29 -5.47 6.04
N PHE A 179 11.38 -6.02 5.26
CA PHE A 179 11.51 -6.09 3.80
C PHE A 179 11.58 -4.70 3.17
N LEU A 180 10.66 -3.79 3.52
CA LEU A 180 10.63 -2.43 2.98
C LEU A 180 11.88 -1.63 3.34
N HIS A 181 12.44 -1.86 4.52
CA HIS A 181 13.71 -1.26 4.94
C HIS A 181 14.89 -1.83 4.14
N GLY A 182 14.95 -3.15 3.99
CA GLY A 182 15.97 -3.81 3.18
C GLY A 182 15.95 -3.39 1.70
N GLU A 183 14.76 -3.10 1.17
CA GLU A 183 14.58 -2.57 -0.20
C GLU A 183 14.78 -1.04 -0.29
N GLY A 184 15.06 -0.35 0.82
CA GLY A 184 15.29 1.09 0.85
C GLY A 184 14.03 1.95 0.65
N PHE A 185 12.81 1.37 0.79
CA PHE A 185 11.58 2.16 0.70
C PHE A 185 11.27 2.94 1.96
N ILE A 186 11.73 2.44 3.11
CA ILE A 186 11.59 3.12 4.40
C ILE A 186 12.91 3.07 5.16
N GLU A 187 13.16 4.09 5.94
CA GLU A 187 14.27 4.15 6.89
C GLU A 187 13.70 4.25 8.30
N TYR A 188 14.26 3.49 9.24
CA TYR A 188 13.89 3.56 10.64
C TYR A 188 15.05 3.13 11.53
N TYR A 189 14.99 3.51 12.80
CA TYR A 189 15.75 2.90 13.87
C TYR A 189 14.81 2.33 14.93
N ILE A 190 15.31 1.43 15.76
CA ILE A 190 14.53 0.76 16.79
C ILE A 190 15.05 1.17 18.15
N THR A 191 14.14 1.59 19.06
CA THR A 191 14.38 1.69 20.49
C THR A 191 13.60 0.61 21.23
N THR A 192 13.94 0.36 22.48
CA THR A 192 13.20 -0.55 23.34
C THR A 192 12.52 0.26 24.42
N GLU A 193 11.21 0.18 24.48
CA GLU A 193 10.42 0.74 25.57
C GLU A 193 9.94 -0.36 26.51
N GLY A 194 9.75 -0.02 27.76
CA GLY A 194 9.28 -0.95 28.79
C GLY A 194 8.04 -0.44 29.49
N TYR A 195 7.05 -1.30 29.67
CA TYR A 195 5.87 -1.03 30.48
C TYR A 195 5.51 -2.26 31.31
N ASN A 196 5.37 -2.08 32.63
CA ASN A 196 5.05 -3.17 33.59
C ASN A 196 5.96 -4.41 33.47
N GLY A 197 7.26 -4.21 33.24
CA GLY A 197 8.25 -5.29 33.13
C GLY A 197 8.28 -5.99 31.76
N ILE A 198 7.45 -5.57 30.81
CA ILE A 198 7.44 -6.07 29.43
C ILE A 198 8.16 -5.05 28.56
N THR A 199 9.16 -5.48 27.81
CA THR A 199 9.86 -4.66 26.83
C THR A 199 9.37 -4.95 25.42
N PHE A 200 9.23 -3.90 24.61
CA PHE A 200 8.80 -4.04 23.20
C PHE A 200 9.55 -3.05 22.31
N PRO A 201 9.79 -3.42 21.04
CA PRO A 201 10.47 -2.55 20.10
C PRO A 201 9.54 -1.44 19.60
N MET A 202 10.08 -0.23 19.57
CA MET A 202 9.46 0.95 18.96
C MET A 202 10.22 1.33 17.69
N TYR A 203 9.52 1.49 16.60
CA TYR A 203 10.05 1.87 15.29
C TYR A 203 9.91 3.38 15.11
N HIS A 204 11.03 4.06 14.87
CA HIS A 204 11.09 5.50 14.63
C HIS A 204 11.38 5.73 13.15
N ILE A 205 10.40 6.14 12.38
CA ILE A 205 10.52 6.31 10.94
C ILE A 205 11.28 7.60 10.66
N THR A 206 12.40 7.50 9.97
CA THR A 206 13.30 8.63 9.65
C THR A 206 13.24 9.06 8.20
N GLY A 207 12.72 8.22 7.32
CA GLY A 207 12.56 8.53 5.91
C GLY A 207 11.66 7.55 5.18
N THR A 208 10.99 8.05 4.12
CA THR A 208 10.23 7.23 3.18
C THR A 208 10.55 7.63 1.75
N HIS A 209 10.89 6.64 0.91
CA HIS A 209 11.37 6.82 -0.46
C HIS A 209 10.40 6.27 -1.50
N LEU A 210 9.11 6.46 -1.28
CA LEU A 210 8.03 5.87 -2.08
C LEU A 210 7.90 6.45 -3.50
N ARG A 211 8.69 7.47 -3.84
CA ARG A 211 8.73 8.09 -5.17
C ARG A 211 10.07 7.93 -5.88
N SER A 212 11.06 7.34 -5.23
CA SER A 212 12.40 7.25 -5.80
C SER A 212 12.41 6.33 -7.00
N GLU A 213 12.57 6.89 -8.19
CA GLU A 213 12.77 6.12 -9.41
C GLU A 213 14.13 5.42 -9.43
N ASN A 214 15.11 5.98 -8.72
CA ASN A 214 16.48 5.43 -8.67
C ASN A 214 16.51 4.07 -7.97
N LEU A 215 15.71 3.86 -6.91
CA LEU A 215 15.59 2.56 -6.24
C LEU A 215 14.98 1.47 -7.12
N LEU A 216 14.25 1.86 -8.18
CA LEU A 216 13.50 0.94 -9.04
C LEU A 216 14.21 0.63 -10.36
N ILE A 217 15.20 1.42 -10.76
CA ILE A 217 15.91 1.25 -12.04
C ILE A 217 16.54 -0.14 -12.10
N ASP A 218 17.16 -0.59 -11.02
CA ASP A 218 17.80 -1.91 -10.96
C ASP A 218 16.80 -3.06 -10.96
N PHE A 219 15.56 -2.83 -10.50
CA PHE A 219 14.54 -3.86 -10.39
C PHE A 219 13.67 -4.01 -11.65
N THR A 220 13.46 -2.94 -12.39
CA THR A 220 12.61 -2.97 -13.59
C THR A 220 13.38 -3.45 -14.83
N SER A 221 14.69 -3.38 -14.82
CA SER A 221 15.57 -3.82 -15.92
C SER A 221 16.05 -5.27 -15.81
N GLN A 222 15.83 -5.91 -14.66
CA GLN A 222 16.25 -7.29 -14.43
C GLN A 222 15.19 -8.30 -14.84
N GLU A 223 15.61 -9.33 -15.56
CA GLU A 223 14.80 -10.46 -15.98
C GLU A 223 14.23 -11.23 -14.79
N GLY A 224 13.23 -12.09 -15.01
CA GLY A 224 12.45 -12.80 -13.98
C GLY A 224 13.22 -13.52 -12.85
N GLY A 225 14.56 -13.68 -12.98
CA GLY A 225 15.44 -14.21 -11.94
C GLY A 225 15.52 -13.31 -10.71
N ALA A 226 15.77 -12.03 -10.90
CA ALA A 226 15.91 -11.09 -9.78
C ALA A 226 14.59 -10.91 -9.00
N LEU A 227 13.43 -10.88 -9.68
CA LEU A 227 12.14 -10.87 -9.00
C LEU A 227 11.92 -12.13 -8.16
N LYS A 228 12.38 -13.29 -8.64
CA LYS A 228 12.28 -14.55 -7.89
C LYS A 228 13.14 -14.53 -6.62
N GLU A 229 14.35 -13.98 -6.69
CA GLU A 229 15.22 -13.79 -5.53
C GLU A 229 14.58 -12.85 -4.49
N LYS A 230 14.03 -11.71 -4.94
CA LYS A 230 13.32 -10.77 -4.07
C LYS A 230 12.06 -11.37 -3.43
N LEU A 231 11.32 -12.23 -4.15
CA LEU A 231 10.19 -12.97 -3.58
C LEU A 231 10.65 -13.99 -2.52
N ASN A 232 11.81 -14.63 -2.71
CA ASN A 232 12.38 -15.52 -1.72
C ASN A 232 12.87 -14.75 -0.49
N GLU A 233 13.47 -13.57 -0.68
CA GLU A 233 13.82 -12.65 0.40
C GLU A 233 12.60 -12.24 1.23
N ALA A 234 11.52 -11.84 0.57
CA ALA A 234 10.28 -11.49 1.23
C ALA A 234 9.70 -12.65 2.07
N ARG A 235 9.79 -13.91 1.56
CA ARG A 235 9.39 -15.10 2.31
C ARG A 235 10.29 -15.34 3.52
N ARG A 236 11.59 -15.20 3.35
CA ARG A 236 12.56 -15.30 4.45
C ARG A 236 12.26 -14.29 5.56
N CYS A 237 12.03 -13.02 5.23
CA CYS A 237 11.60 -12.02 6.21
C CYS A 237 10.36 -12.45 7.00
N LEU A 238 9.40 -13.10 6.31
CA LEU A 238 8.17 -13.58 6.96
C LEU A 238 8.43 -14.76 7.90
N GLU A 239 9.33 -15.67 7.54
CA GLU A 239 9.73 -16.83 8.37
C GLU A 239 10.51 -16.39 9.60
N GLU A 240 11.55 -15.57 9.43
CA GLU A 240 12.39 -15.07 10.51
C GLU A 240 11.62 -14.24 11.53
N SER A 241 10.62 -13.46 11.07
CA SER A 241 9.76 -12.66 11.95
C SER A 241 8.90 -13.49 12.90
N GLY A 242 8.81 -14.80 12.68
CA GLY A 242 8.14 -15.75 13.59
C GLY A 242 9.04 -16.36 14.66
N GLN A 243 10.35 -16.28 14.51
CA GLN A 243 11.30 -16.87 15.48
C GLN A 243 11.62 -15.94 16.65
N ASN A 244 11.31 -14.66 16.53
CA ASN A 244 11.59 -13.59 17.52
C ASN A 244 10.34 -13.18 18.32
N LEU A 245 9.43 -14.10 18.55
CA LEU A 245 8.19 -13.90 19.35
C LEU A 245 8.32 -14.58 20.73
#